data_24096644702165a2ee85e709cfa1a576
#
_entry.id   24096644702165a2ee85e709cfa1a576
#
_cell.length_a   1.000
_cell.length_b   1.000
_cell.length_c   1.000
_cell.angle_alpha   90.00
_cell.angle_beta   90.00
_cell.angle_gamma   90.00
#
_symmetry.space_group_name_H-M   'P 1'
#
loop_
_entity.id
_entity.type
_entity.pdbx_description
1 polymer ?
#
loop_
_entity_poly.entity_id
_entity_poly.type
_entity_poly.pdbx_seq_one_letter_code
_entity_poly.pdbx_strand_id
1 'polypeptide(L)'
;TADYGRATSVAAKSLKARMLLYAASPLFNGNPDYANFKNPDGEQLLSTTYSEEKYKRAADAAWEAIELADAAHYKLYESTSVSTSYPEPNDLTQRSLRMTFIDKEDYGEVIFAETRKAGTYSIQRKSIPYFPRGSWNGIAPTITMIDRFYTANGLPIDEDPEFNINNKLDIVTIPDGTTYAVPGRQTLYMHMNREPRFYAWVAFENGYYECRTTAVSYTHL
;
A
#
# COMPACT_ATOMS: atom_id res chain seq x y z
N THR A 1 -12.46 -7.21 19.69
CA THR A 1 -12.92 -8.55 20.06
C THR A 1 -11.75 -9.38 20.62
N ALA A 2 -12.02 -10.32 21.54
CA ALA A 2 -10.98 -11.17 22.15
C ALA A 2 -10.24 -12.06 21.13
N ASP A 3 -10.81 -12.24 19.94
CA ASP A 3 -10.27 -13.10 18.88
C ASP A 3 -9.61 -12.34 17.71
N TYR A 4 -9.48 -11.02 17.84
CA TYR A 4 -8.80 -10.21 16.82
C TYR A 4 -7.34 -10.64 16.66
N GLY A 5 -6.92 -10.86 15.40
CA GLY A 5 -5.59 -11.37 15.07
C GLY A 5 -5.46 -12.90 15.01
N ARG A 6 -6.53 -13.65 15.31
CA ARG A 6 -6.53 -15.11 15.09
C ARG A 6 -6.74 -15.45 13.62
N ALA A 7 -6.22 -16.61 13.22
CA ALA A 7 -6.46 -17.16 11.89
C ALA A 7 -7.95 -17.56 11.76
N THR A 8 -8.60 -17.01 10.74
CA THR A 8 -10.01 -17.32 10.39
C THR A 8 -10.07 -18.10 9.08
N SER A 9 -11.23 -18.64 8.73
CA SER A 9 -11.46 -19.28 7.43
C SER A 9 -11.25 -18.29 6.28
N VAL A 10 -11.66 -17.03 6.45
CA VAL A 10 -11.41 -15.95 5.47
C VAL A 10 -9.91 -15.72 5.30
N ALA A 11 -9.15 -15.62 6.39
CA ALA A 11 -7.70 -15.46 6.33
C ALA A 11 -7.01 -16.64 5.61
N ALA A 12 -7.44 -17.88 5.87
CA ALA A 12 -6.90 -19.07 5.19
C ALA A 12 -7.20 -19.08 3.69
N LYS A 13 -8.42 -18.71 3.28
CA LYS A 13 -8.81 -18.61 1.86
C LYS A 13 -8.06 -17.48 1.15
N SER A 14 -7.93 -16.31 1.79
CA SER A 14 -7.18 -15.18 1.25
C SER A 14 -5.69 -15.52 1.07
N LEU A 15 -5.11 -16.22 2.03
CA LEU A 15 -3.73 -16.70 1.91
C LEU A 15 -3.57 -17.71 0.77
N LYS A 16 -4.52 -18.67 0.61
CA LYS A 16 -4.54 -19.61 -0.51
C LYS A 16 -4.56 -18.86 -1.85
N ALA A 17 -5.44 -17.89 -2.01
CA ALA A 17 -5.54 -17.07 -3.24
C ALA A 17 -4.21 -16.37 -3.55
N ARG A 18 -3.60 -15.74 -2.54
CA ARG A 18 -2.30 -15.07 -2.68
C ARG A 18 -1.17 -16.04 -3.08
N MET A 19 -1.11 -17.23 -2.47
CA MET A 19 -0.12 -18.24 -2.82
C MET A 19 -0.28 -18.73 -4.26
N LEU A 20 -1.52 -18.96 -4.71
CA LEU A 20 -1.81 -19.37 -6.09
C LEU A 20 -1.48 -18.27 -7.10
N LEU A 21 -1.71 -17.00 -6.76
CA LEU A 21 -1.31 -15.86 -7.59
C LEU A 21 0.22 -15.80 -7.74
N TYR A 22 0.98 -15.99 -6.66
CA TYR A 22 2.44 -16.08 -6.76
C TYR A 22 2.90 -17.26 -7.62
N ALA A 23 2.28 -18.44 -7.47
CA ALA A 23 2.59 -19.61 -8.29
C ALA A 23 2.23 -19.43 -9.77
N ALA A 24 1.30 -18.52 -10.10
CA ALA A 24 0.93 -18.14 -11.45
C ALA A 24 1.82 -17.03 -12.04
N SER A 25 2.60 -16.32 -11.20
CA SER A 25 3.44 -15.21 -11.65
C SER A 25 4.51 -15.66 -12.65
N PRO A 26 5.01 -14.76 -13.51
CA PRO A 26 6.06 -15.08 -14.49
C PRO A 26 7.31 -15.72 -13.89
N LEU A 27 7.59 -15.42 -12.60
CA LEU A 27 8.72 -16.03 -11.89
C LEU A 27 8.57 -17.56 -11.76
N PHE A 28 7.35 -18.06 -11.53
CA PHE A 28 7.07 -19.49 -11.24
C PHE A 28 6.22 -20.20 -12.31
N ASN A 29 5.88 -19.49 -13.38
CA ASN A 29 5.00 -20.04 -14.43
C ASN A 29 5.69 -19.96 -15.80
N GLY A 30 6.41 -21.02 -16.13
CA GLY A 30 7.08 -21.12 -17.41
C GLY A 30 8.44 -20.41 -17.48
N ASN A 31 9.08 -20.14 -16.35
CA ASN A 31 10.38 -19.46 -16.32
C ASN A 31 11.51 -20.43 -16.74
N PRO A 32 12.20 -20.18 -17.86
CA PRO A 32 13.28 -21.03 -18.35
C PRO A 32 14.50 -21.06 -17.42
N ASP A 33 14.69 -20.08 -16.56
CA ASP A 33 15.83 -20.01 -15.61
C ASP A 33 15.84 -21.21 -14.65
N TYR A 34 14.67 -21.85 -14.44
CA TYR A 34 14.54 -23.04 -13.60
C TYR A 34 14.79 -24.37 -14.33
N ALA A 35 15.25 -24.38 -15.59
CA ALA A 35 15.48 -25.61 -16.35
C ALA A 35 16.45 -26.60 -15.65
N ASN A 36 17.38 -26.07 -14.87
CA ASN A 36 18.37 -26.88 -14.14
C ASN A 36 18.04 -27.00 -12.64
N PHE A 37 16.88 -26.51 -12.19
CA PHE A 37 16.48 -26.59 -10.79
C PHE A 37 15.81 -27.93 -10.51
N LYS A 38 16.66 -28.90 -10.12
CA LYS A 38 16.30 -30.31 -9.97
C LYS A 38 16.73 -30.85 -8.62
N ASN A 39 16.00 -31.86 -8.15
CA ASN A 39 16.43 -32.69 -7.04
C ASN A 39 17.69 -33.51 -7.38
N PRO A 40 18.40 -34.10 -6.40
CA PRO A 40 19.53 -34.99 -6.65
C PRO A 40 19.20 -36.21 -7.49
N ASP A 41 17.94 -36.66 -7.48
CA ASP A 41 17.41 -37.76 -8.29
C ASP A 41 17.05 -37.35 -9.74
N GLY A 42 17.18 -36.05 -10.06
CA GLY A 42 16.91 -35.47 -11.37
C GLY A 42 15.48 -34.98 -11.59
N GLU A 43 14.59 -35.09 -10.58
CA GLU A 43 13.22 -34.57 -10.68
C GLU A 43 13.22 -33.05 -10.80
N GLN A 44 12.48 -32.55 -11.80
CA GLN A 44 12.31 -31.11 -12.03
C GLN A 44 11.40 -30.49 -10.97
N LEU A 45 11.90 -29.54 -10.18
CA LEU A 45 11.14 -28.92 -9.08
C LEU A 45 10.16 -27.85 -9.54
N LEU A 46 10.48 -27.11 -10.61
CA LEU A 46 9.59 -26.10 -11.17
C LEU A 46 9.46 -26.32 -12.69
N SER A 47 8.21 -26.31 -13.17
CA SER A 47 7.94 -26.44 -14.60
C SER A 47 8.41 -25.20 -15.36
N THR A 48 9.14 -25.40 -16.44
CA THR A 48 9.50 -24.37 -17.41
C THR A 48 8.45 -24.15 -18.50
N THR A 49 7.33 -24.90 -18.42
CA THR A 49 6.19 -24.74 -19.33
C THR A 49 5.17 -23.80 -18.74
N TYR A 50 4.78 -22.76 -19.49
CA TYR A 50 3.71 -21.85 -19.12
C TYR A 50 2.36 -22.56 -19.03
N SER A 51 1.55 -22.21 -18.03
CA SER A 51 0.21 -22.76 -17.83
C SER A 51 -0.77 -21.64 -17.47
N GLU A 52 -1.73 -21.39 -18.33
CA GLU A 52 -2.84 -20.47 -18.08
C GLU A 52 -3.75 -20.96 -16.95
N GLU A 53 -3.84 -22.27 -16.74
CA GLU A 53 -4.62 -22.89 -15.66
C GLU A 53 -4.17 -22.40 -14.27
N LYS A 54 -2.90 -22.03 -14.09
CA LYS A 54 -2.42 -21.44 -12.83
C LYS A 54 -3.11 -20.12 -12.54
N TYR A 55 -3.28 -19.25 -13.55
CA TYR A 55 -4.00 -17.98 -13.39
C TYR A 55 -5.48 -18.22 -13.12
N LYS A 56 -6.10 -19.16 -13.83
CA LYS A 56 -7.49 -19.52 -13.58
C LYS A 56 -7.71 -19.99 -12.14
N ARG A 57 -6.87 -20.89 -11.64
CA ARG A 57 -6.93 -21.36 -10.25
C ARG A 57 -6.73 -20.23 -9.23
N ALA A 58 -5.86 -19.26 -9.52
CA ALA A 58 -5.66 -18.11 -8.67
C ALA A 58 -6.90 -17.21 -8.66
N ALA A 59 -7.51 -16.97 -9.82
CA ALA A 59 -8.74 -16.18 -9.95
C ALA A 59 -9.91 -16.84 -9.23
N ASP A 60 -10.11 -18.15 -9.43
CA ASP A 60 -11.17 -18.94 -8.76
C ASP A 60 -11.00 -18.86 -7.23
N ALA A 61 -9.77 -19.03 -6.73
CA ALA A 61 -9.49 -18.96 -5.30
C ALA A 61 -9.67 -17.53 -4.71
N ALA A 62 -9.38 -16.51 -5.49
CA ALA A 62 -9.62 -15.11 -5.09
C ALA A 62 -11.13 -14.84 -4.99
N TRP A 63 -11.90 -15.32 -5.96
CA TRP A 63 -13.35 -15.21 -5.93
C TRP A 63 -13.97 -15.94 -4.73
N GLU A 64 -13.57 -17.19 -4.47
CA GLU A 64 -13.99 -17.92 -3.26
C GLU A 64 -13.69 -17.17 -1.97
N ALA A 65 -12.55 -16.47 -1.91
CA ALA A 65 -12.17 -15.68 -0.74
C ALA A 65 -13.06 -14.44 -0.57
N ILE A 66 -13.42 -13.77 -1.67
CA ILE A 66 -14.34 -12.61 -1.66
C ILE A 66 -15.72 -13.05 -1.19
N GLU A 67 -16.30 -14.10 -1.80
CA GLU A 67 -17.62 -14.60 -1.40
C GLU A 67 -17.69 -14.98 0.09
N LEU A 68 -16.63 -15.61 0.60
CA LEU A 68 -16.56 -15.96 2.02
C LEU A 68 -16.40 -14.72 2.90
N ALA A 69 -15.65 -13.72 2.46
CA ALA A 69 -15.49 -12.46 3.20
C ALA A 69 -16.81 -11.69 3.27
N ASP A 70 -17.53 -11.58 2.17
CA ASP A 70 -18.84 -10.94 2.10
C ASP A 70 -19.86 -11.64 3.02
N ALA A 71 -19.90 -12.97 2.97
CA ALA A 71 -20.76 -13.78 3.85
C ALA A 71 -20.39 -13.63 5.34
N ALA A 72 -19.14 -13.33 5.64
CA ALA A 72 -18.65 -13.05 6.98
C ALA A 72 -18.74 -11.55 7.37
N HIS A 73 -19.41 -10.73 6.55
CA HIS A 73 -19.64 -9.30 6.76
C HIS A 73 -18.35 -8.43 6.75
N TYR A 74 -17.29 -8.88 6.09
CA TYR A 74 -16.19 -8.00 5.77
C TYR A 74 -16.65 -6.97 4.72
N LYS A 75 -16.11 -5.77 4.81
CA LYS A 75 -16.44 -4.66 3.89
C LYS A 75 -15.24 -3.75 3.76
N LEU A 76 -15.15 -3.03 2.66
CA LEU A 76 -14.16 -1.96 2.51
C LEU A 76 -14.40 -0.87 3.56
N TYR A 77 -13.32 -0.32 4.08
CA TYR A 77 -13.39 0.81 5.01
C TYR A 77 -13.75 2.09 4.26
N GLU A 78 -14.79 2.77 4.72
CA GLU A 78 -15.23 4.04 4.16
C GLU A 78 -15.35 5.09 5.25
N SER A 79 -14.56 6.15 5.15
CA SER A 79 -14.71 7.33 6.00
C SER A 79 -15.82 8.22 5.43
N THR A 80 -16.91 8.33 6.18
CA THR A 80 -18.09 9.11 5.73
C THR A 80 -18.08 10.57 6.18
N SER A 81 -17.17 10.92 7.10
CA SER A 81 -17.07 12.28 7.63
C SER A 81 -15.67 12.60 8.12
N VAL A 82 -15.33 13.88 8.11
CA VAL A 82 -14.10 14.38 8.73
C VAL A 82 -14.30 14.38 10.24
N SER A 83 -13.49 13.63 10.97
CA SER A 83 -13.51 13.61 12.43
C SER A 83 -12.92 14.91 12.99
N THR A 84 -13.56 15.51 13.99
CA THR A 84 -12.99 16.62 14.76
C THR A 84 -11.69 16.25 15.48
N SER A 85 -11.54 14.96 15.80
CA SER A 85 -10.31 14.43 16.41
C SER A 85 -9.19 14.14 15.40
N TYR A 86 -9.55 13.88 14.13
CA TYR A 86 -8.63 13.62 13.03
C TYR A 86 -9.11 14.39 11.79
N PRO A 87 -8.93 15.71 11.74
CA PRO A 87 -9.52 16.56 10.71
C PRO A 87 -8.94 16.35 9.32
N GLU A 88 -7.76 15.76 9.22
CA GLU A 88 -7.04 15.59 7.95
C GLU A 88 -6.77 14.11 7.64
N PRO A 89 -6.63 13.76 6.39
CA PRO A 89 -6.87 14.59 5.21
C PRO A 89 -8.36 14.88 5.01
N ASN A 90 -8.68 16.03 4.41
CA ASN A 90 -10.08 16.42 4.11
C ASN A 90 -10.66 15.60 2.96
N ASP A 91 -9.84 15.10 2.04
CA ASP A 91 -10.25 14.18 0.99
C ASP A 91 -10.67 12.84 1.61
N LEU A 92 -11.95 12.46 1.41
CA LEU A 92 -12.53 11.26 2.03
C LEU A 92 -11.92 9.97 1.47
N THR A 93 -11.49 9.96 0.22
CA THR A 93 -10.84 8.78 -0.39
C THR A 93 -9.46 8.58 0.21
N GLN A 94 -8.64 9.62 0.25
CA GLN A 94 -7.33 9.57 0.90
C GLN A 94 -7.45 9.20 2.38
N ARG A 95 -8.46 9.75 3.05
CA ARG A 95 -8.75 9.47 4.45
C ARG A 95 -9.13 8.00 4.66
N SER A 96 -10.02 7.45 3.86
CA SER A 96 -10.42 6.04 3.93
C SER A 96 -9.21 5.12 3.78
N LEU A 97 -8.38 5.37 2.78
CA LEU A 97 -7.15 4.61 2.53
C LEU A 97 -6.15 4.67 3.69
N ARG A 98 -6.05 5.80 4.38
CA ARG A 98 -5.17 5.97 5.54
C ARG A 98 -5.77 5.32 6.79
N MET A 99 -7.04 5.57 7.05
CA MET A 99 -7.70 5.13 8.28
C MET A 99 -7.95 3.63 8.33
N THR A 100 -8.04 2.93 7.20
CA THR A 100 -8.07 1.46 7.12
C THR A 100 -7.00 0.79 8.01
N PHE A 101 -5.83 1.41 8.15
CA PHE A 101 -4.73 0.87 8.97
C PHE A 101 -4.63 1.48 10.37
N ILE A 102 -5.28 2.60 10.63
CA ILE A 102 -5.12 3.38 11.85
C ILE A 102 -6.33 3.24 12.77
N ASP A 103 -7.52 3.14 12.20
CA ASP A 103 -8.76 3.02 12.96
C ASP A 103 -8.84 1.65 13.65
N LYS A 104 -8.95 1.69 14.97
CA LYS A 104 -9.03 0.49 15.81
C LYS A 104 -10.48 0.13 16.19
N GLU A 105 -11.42 0.99 15.86
CA GLU A 105 -12.84 0.80 16.19
C GLU A 105 -13.58 0.12 15.04
N ASP A 106 -13.19 0.37 13.77
CA ASP A 106 -13.75 -0.29 12.60
C ASP A 106 -12.71 -1.23 11.96
N TYR A 107 -12.88 -2.53 12.19
CA TYR A 107 -12.04 -3.60 11.64
C TYR A 107 -12.63 -4.24 10.39
N GLY A 108 -13.64 -3.65 9.77
CA GLY A 108 -14.43 -4.28 8.71
C GLY A 108 -13.64 -4.77 7.52
N GLU A 109 -12.51 -4.14 7.19
CA GLU A 109 -11.66 -4.52 6.06
C GLU A 109 -10.51 -5.46 6.46
N VAL A 110 -10.14 -5.53 7.74
CA VAL A 110 -8.95 -6.25 8.19
C VAL A 110 -9.21 -7.74 8.31
N ILE A 111 -8.73 -8.53 7.35
CA ILE A 111 -8.87 -9.99 7.32
C ILE A 111 -7.93 -10.67 8.33
N PHE A 112 -6.69 -10.21 8.45
CA PHE A 112 -5.71 -10.73 9.39
C PHE A 112 -4.79 -9.61 9.89
N ALA A 113 -4.59 -9.51 11.18
CA ALA A 113 -3.78 -8.46 11.80
C ALA A 113 -2.65 -9.02 12.66
N GLU A 114 -1.48 -8.39 12.58
CA GLU A 114 -0.40 -8.56 13.54
C GLU A 114 -0.72 -7.77 14.81
N THR A 115 -0.97 -8.45 15.90
CA THR A 115 -1.43 -7.86 17.17
C THR A 115 -0.35 -7.71 18.23
N ARG A 116 0.90 -8.00 17.91
CA ARG A 116 2.03 -7.80 18.84
C ARG A 116 2.21 -6.32 19.16
N LYS A 117 2.73 -6.03 20.35
CA LYS A 117 2.96 -4.64 20.80
C LYS A 117 3.83 -3.88 19.80
N ALA A 118 3.36 -2.72 19.33
CA ALA A 118 4.00 -1.90 18.31
C ALA A 118 5.46 -1.53 18.60
N GLY A 119 5.87 -1.44 19.87
CA GLY A 119 7.23 -1.08 20.26
C GLY A 119 8.29 -2.17 20.07
N THR A 120 7.90 -3.43 19.82
CA THR A 120 8.81 -4.58 19.87
C THR A 120 9.92 -4.49 18.80
N TYR A 121 9.63 -3.99 17.62
CA TYR A 121 10.58 -3.93 16.50
C TYR A 121 11.00 -2.53 16.08
N SER A 122 10.48 -1.51 16.74
CA SER A 122 10.71 -0.10 16.36
C SER A 122 10.41 0.23 14.89
N ILE A 123 9.57 -0.57 14.20
CA ILE A 123 9.26 -0.40 12.77
C ILE A 123 8.64 0.95 12.51
N GLN A 124 7.69 1.38 13.32
CA GLN A 124 7.07 2.69 13.20
C GLN A 124 8.10 3.82 13.29
N ARG A 125 9.03 3.76 14.26
CA ARG A 125 10.09 4.77 14.40
C ARG A 125 11.05 4.80 13.22
N LYS A 126 11.31 3.64 12.61
CA LYS A 126 12.16 3.51 11.43
C LYS A 126 11.50 4.05 10.17
N SER A 127 10.18 3.88 10.05
CA SER A 127 9.41 4.24 8.84
C SER A 127 8.91 5.69 8.84
N ILE A 128 8.89 6.34 10.02
CA ILE A 128 8.44 7.72 10.13
C ILE A 128 9.57 8.65 9.70
N PRO A 129 9.27 9.72 8.91
CA PRO A 129 10.21 10.78 8.59
C PRO A 129 10.85 11.37 9.84
N TYR A 130 12.03 11.95 9.68
CA TYR A 130 12.77 12.48 10.82
C TYR A 130 12.04 13.66 11.49
N PHE A 131 11.57 13.43 12.72
CA PHE A 131 11.05 14.45 13.61
C PHE A 131 11.85 14.49 14.92
N PRO A 132 11.90 15.64 15.62
CA PRO A 132 12.76 15.82 16.81
C PRO A 132 12.54 14.85 17.97
N ARG A 133 11.55 13.98 17.95
CA ARG A 133 11.19 13.07 19.06
C ARG A 133 11.44 11.58 18.80
N GLY A 134 12.51 11.24 18.08
CA GLY A 134 13.01 9.86 18.03
C GLY A 134 12.47 9.01 16.89
N SER A 135 12.01 9.61 15.83
CA SER A 135 11.88 8.97 14.53
C SER A 135 13.25 8.85 13.84
N TRP A 136 13.42 7.83 13.01
CA TRP A 136 14.75 7.47 12.51
C TRP A 136 14.92 7.62 11.01
N ASN A 137 13.82 7.79 10.27
CA ASN A 137 13.83 7.87 8.79
C ASN A 137 14.75 6.79 8.15
N GLY A 138 14.69 5.58 8.67
CA GLY A 138 15.59 4.49 8.28
C GLY A 138 15.00 3.52 7.27
N ILE A 139 13.71 3.63 6.95
CA ILE A 139 13.01 2.80 5.98
C ILE A 139 12.22 3.74 5.07
N ALA A 140 12.54 3.69 3.78
CA ALA A 140 11.83 4.44 2.75
C ALA A 140 11.48 3.51 1.58
N PRO A 141 10.41 3.79 0.83
CA PRO A 141 10.13 3.09 -0.42
C PRO A 141 11.22 3.38 -1.45
N THR A 142 11.50 2.43 -2.32
CA THR A 142 12.39 2.66 -3.45
C THR A 142 11.72 3.57 -4.50
N ILE A 143 12.51 4.27 -5.32
CA ILE A 143 11.98 5.06 -6.44
C ILE A 143 11.14 4.19 -7.37
N THR A 144 11.54 2.95 -7.63
CA THR A 144 10.75 2.00 -8.42
C THR A 144 9.37 1.74 -7.82
N MET A 145 9.25 1.68 -6.49
CA MET A 145 7.95 1.55 -5.84
C MET A 145 7.12 2.83 -5.96
N ILE A 146 7.74 3.99 -5.84
CA ILE A 146 7.09 5.29 -6.06
C ILE A 146 6.56 5.41 -7.49
N ASP A 147 7.33 4.97 -8.48
CA ASP A 147 6.92 4.97 -9.89
C ASP A 147 5.69 4.08 -10.17
N ARG A 148 5.42 3.06 -9.32
CA ARG A 148 4.26 2.17 -9.47
C ARG A 148 2.92 2.75 -9.04
N PHE A 149 2.92 3.84 -8.30
CA PHE A 149 1.68 4.58 -8.05
C PHE A 149 1.18 5.23 -9.33
N TYR A 150 -0.13 5.27 -9.52
CA TYR A 150 -0.74 5.88 -10.69
C TYR A 150 -0.78 7.41 -10.59
N THR A 151 -1.02 8.05 -11.71
CA THR A 151 -1.33 9.48 -11.78
C THR A 151 -2.75 9.75 -11.26
N ALA A 152 -3.11 11.02 -11.12
CA ALA A 152 -4.48 11.43 -10.79
C ALA A 152 -5.50 10.99 -11.85
N ASN A 153 -5.06 10.72 -13.09
CA ASN A 153 -5.88 10.20 -14.18
C ASN A 153 -6.09 8.68 -14.10
N GLY A 154 -5.49 8.00 -13.11
CA GLY A 154 -5.61 6.55 -12.93
C GLY A 154 -4.76 5.73 -13.91
N LEU A 155 -3.74 6.33 -14.52
CA LEU A 155 -2.84 5.69 -15.47
C LEU A 155 -1.44 5.48 -14.85
N PRO A 156 -0.68 4.46 -15.30
CA PRO A 156 0.76 4.39 -15.05
C PRO A 156 1.47 5.67 -15.49
N ILE A 157 2.52 6.07 -14.77
CA ILE A 157 3.20 7.35 -15.05
C ILE A 157 3.90 7.42 -16.42
N ASP A 158 4.20 6.28 -17.02
CA ASP A 158 4.78 6.12 -18.35
C ASP A 158 3.74 6.01 -19.47
N GLU A 159 2.47 5.86 -19.12
CA GLU A 159 1.35 5.79 -20.06
C GLU A 159 0.47 7.05 -20.05
N ASP A 160 0.62 7.91 -19.04
CA ASP A 160 -0.18 9.14 -18.93
C ASP A 160 0.45 10.28 -19.78
N PRO A 161 -0.23 10.76 -20.83
CA PRO A 161 0.30 11.82 -21.68
C PRO A 161 0.43 13.18 -20.97
N GLU A 162 -0.28 13.35 -19.82
CA GLU A 162 -0.22 14.58 -19.02
C GLU A 162 0.90 14.53 -17.98
N PHE A 163 1.52 13.36 -17.78
CA PHE A 163 2.62 13.19 -16.81
C PHE A 163 3.96 13.08 -17.54
N ASN A 164 4.81 14.11 -17.42
CA ASN A 164 6.13 14.08 -18.03
C ASN A 164 7.12 13.30 -17.19
N ILE A 165 7.25 12.00 -17.46
CA ILE A 165 8.16 11.09 -16.73
C ILE A 165 9.65 11.52 -16.80
N ASN A 166 10.07 12.20 -17.85
CA ASN A 166 11.45 12.65 -18.01
C ASN A 166 11.81 13.75 -16.99
N ASN A 167 10.81 14.49 -16.54
CA ASN A 167 10.97 15.60 -15.60
C ASN A 167 10.64 15.18 -14.14
N LYS A 168 10.47 13.91 -13.87
CA LYS A 168 10.00 13.43 -12.55
C LYS A 168 10.89 13.86 -11.37
N LEU A 169 12.16 14.14 -11.61
CA LEU A 169 13.11 14.60 -10.59
C LEU A 169 13.29 16.13 -10.58
N ASP A 170 12.59 16.87 -11.44
CA ASP A 170 12.67 18.32 -11.44
C ASP A 170 12.03 18.90 -10.19
N ILE A 171 12.63 19.98 -9.68
CA ILE A 171 12.07 20.73 -8.56
C ILE A 171 10.98 21.65 -9.10
N VAL A 172 9.78 21.52 -8.54
CA VAL A 172 8.62 22.32 -8.92
C VAL A 172 8.04 23.06 -7.71
N THR A 173 7.38 24.20 -7.95
CA THR A 173 6.62 24.88 -6.93
C THR A 173 5.23 24.28 -6.82
N ILE A 174 4.81 23.96 -5.60
CA ILE A 174 3.48 23.41 -5.30
C ILE A 174 2.42 24.49 -5.61
N PRO A 175 1.44 24.21 -6.50
CA PRO A 175 0.43 25.19 -6.88
C PRO A 175 -0.49 25.60 -5.72
N ASP A 176 -1.04 26.80 -5.82
CA ASP A 176 -2.11 27.25 -4.93
C ASP A 176 -3.33 26.32 -5.06
N GLY A 177 -4.02 26.08 -3.95
CA GLY A 177 -5.18 25.18 -3.89
C GLY A 177 -4.83 23.70 -3.75
N THR A 178 -3.54 23.33 -3.73
CA THR A 178 -3.12 21.95 -3.42
C THR A 178 -3.53 21.59 -1.99
N THR A 179 -4.20 20.43 -1.83
CA THR A 179 -4.74 19.98 -0.53
C THR A 179 -3.84 18.97 0.18
N TYR A 180 -2.87 18.37 -0.50
CA TYR A 180 -1.99 17.31 0.00
C TYR A 180 -0.56 17.77 0.32
N ALA A 181 -0.24 19.03 0.01
CA ALA A 181 1.07 19.61 0.24
C ALA A 181 0.96 21.12 0.48
N VAL A 182 2.03 21.76 0.95
CA VAL A 182 2.06 23.19 1.31
C VAL A 182 2.21 24.07 0.08
N PRO A 183 1.19 24.82 -0.34
CA PRO A 183 1.27 25.71 -1.51
C PRO A 183 2.44 26.69 -1.43
N GLY A 184 3.03 27.00 -2.57
CA GLY A 184 4.17 27.93 -2.69
C GLY A 184 5.52 27.36 -2.24
N ARG A 185 5.55 26.15 -1.67
CA ARG A 185 6.80 25.44 -1.35
C ARG A 185 7.27 24.62 -2.57
N GLN A 186 8.46 24.09 -2.49
CA GLN A 186 9.06 23.28 -3.55
C GLN A 186 9.01 21.80 -3.21
N THR A 187 8.82 20.96 -4.22
CA THR A 187 8.94 19.50 -4.12
C THR A 187 9.39 18.94 -5.46
N LEU A 188 9.60 17.60 -5.54
CA LEU A 188 9.87 16.95 -6.83
C LEU A 188 8.58 16.80 -7.64
N TYR A 189 8.68 16.94 -8.95
CA TYR A 189 7.53 16.77 -9.85
C TYR A 189 6.87 15.40 -9.70
N MET A 190 7.64 14.34 -9.42
CA MET A 190 7.11 13.00 -9.18
C MET A 190 6.12 12.88 -8.02
N HIS A 191 6.04 13.88 -7.15
CA HIS A 191 5.08 13.94 -6.04
C HIS A 191 3.76 14.60 -6.43
N MET A 192 3.69 15.20 -7.62
CA MET A 192 2.53 15.95 -8.08
C MET A 192 1.59 15.09 -8.93
N ASN A 193 0.31 15.40 -8.89
CA ASN A 193 -0.71 14.78 -9.74
C ASN A 193 -0.74 13.24 -9.64
N ARG A 194 -0.68 12.72 -8.41
CA ARG A 194 -0.72 11.29 -8.13
C ARG A 194 -2.09 10.86 -7.60
N GLU A 195 -2.35 9.57 -7.66
CA GLU A 195 -3.54 8.96 -7.10
C GLU A 195 -3.65 9.14 -5.56
N PRO A 196 -4.86 9.08 -4.97
CA PRO A 196 -5.05 9.26 -3.52
C PRO A 196 -4.22 8.33 -2.65
N ARG A 197 -3.93 7.09 -3.08
CA ARG A 197 -3.08 6.13 -2.34
C ARG A 197 -1.67 6.66 -2.13
N PHE A 198 -1.12 7.39 -3.11
CA PHE A 198 0.18 8.01 -2.97
C PHE A 198 0.21 8.95 -1.76
N TYR A 199 -0.72 9.88 -1.70
CA TYR A 199 -0.79 10.86 -0.61
C TYR A 199 -1.22 10.25 0.73
N ALA A 200 -1.91 9.11 0.71
CA ALA A 200 -2.27 8.42 1.94
C ALA A 200 -1.08 7.72 2.60
N TRP A 201 -0.12 7.21 1.81
CA TRP A 201 0.90 6.28 2.30
C TRP A 201 2.34 6.76 2.14
N VAL A 202 2.60 7.73 1.27
CA VAL A 202 3.94 8.24 1.00
C VAL A 202 4.14 9.61 1.64
N ALA A 203 5.13 9.70 2.50
CA ALA A 203 5.60 10.99 3.02
C ALA A 203 6.68 11.56 2.09
N PHE A 204 6.57 12.83 1.73
CA PHE A 204 7.49 13.51 0.83
C PHE A 204 7.69 14.97 1.25
N GLU A 205 8.71 15.61 0.70
CA GLU A 205 9.09 16.97 1.06
C GLU A 205 7.96 17.97 0.80
N ASN A 206 7.63 18.77 1.83
CA ASN A 206 6.53 19.72 1.88
C ASN A 206 5.12 19.10 1.68
N GLY A 207 5.00 17.76 1.69
CA GLY A 207 3.71 17.08 1.83
C GLY A 207 3.15 17.23 3.24
N TYR A 208 1.82 17.23 3.37
CA TYR A 208 1.21 17.19 4.69
C TYR A 208 1.40 15.82 5.34
N TYR A 209 1.95 15.83 6.54
CA TYR A 209 2.11 14.64 7.37
C TYR A 209 1.45 14.88 8.72
N GLU A 210 0.46 14.05 9.05
CA GLU A 210 -0.27 14.16 10.29
C GLU A 210 0.60 13.67 11.47
N CYS A 211 1.14 14.59 12.23
CA CYS A 211 1.86 14.30 13.47
C CYS A 211 1.25 15.11 14.60
N ARG A 212 0.57 14.44 15.54
CA ARG A 212 -0.02 15.10 16.71
C ARG A 212 0.96 15.11 17.86
N THR A 213 1.41 16.32 18.19
CA THR A 213 1.93 16.63 19.52
C THR A 213 0.96 17.61 20.18
N THR A 214 1.00 17.75 21.49
CA THR A 214 0.15 18.68 22.26
C THR A 214 0.27 20.14 21.82
N ALA A 215 1.20 20.49 20.94
CA ALA A 215 1.48 21.85 20.50
C ALA A 215 1.35 22.07 18.97
N VAL A 216 1.29 21.01 18.15
CA VAL A 216 1.27 21.15 16.67
C VAL A 216 0.35 20.07 16.09
N SER A 217 -0.70 20.50 15.39
CA SER A 217 -1.64 19.57 14.73
C SER A 217 -1.13 19.05 13.38
N TYR A 218 -0.19 19.73 12.76
CA TYR A 218 0.42 19.39 11.47
C TYR A 218 1.91 19.59 11.48
N THR A 219 2.60 18.69 10.77
CA THR A 219 3.97 18.91 10.33
C THR A 219 4.03 18.63 8.83
N HIS A 220 4.65 19.53 8.10
CA HIS A 220 5.08 19.30 6.71
C HIS A 220 6.57 18.93 6.73
N LEU A 221 6.95 18.05 5.85
CA LEU A 221 8.32 17.58 5.68
C LEU A 221 9.16 18.59 4.90
#